data_8bb4bc92cf41c24ca940e7b423349a9a
#
_entry.id   8bb4bc92cf41c24ca940e7b423349a9a
#
_cell.length_a   1.000
_cell.length_b   1.000
_cell.length_c   1.000
_cell.angle_alpha   90.00
_cell.angle_beta   90.00
_cell.angle_gamma   90.00
#
_symmetry.space_group_name_H-M   'P 1'
#
loop_
_entity.id
_entity.type
_entity.pdbx_description
1 polymer ?
#
loop_
_entity_poly.entity_id
_entity_poly.type
_entity_poly.pdbx_seq_one_letter_code
_entity_poly.pdbx_strand_id
1 'polypeptide(L)'
;VIAFGGGSALDVGKGIAFMCGQTRPLWDFEDIGDYWKRADESKISPIIAIPTTAGTGSETGRASVIVNEETGIKKIIFHPKFMPTIVILDPVLTIDLPPRITAATGMDALAHNLEAFCAPGFHPMADGIAIEGMRLIKNSLSTAFKNGKNLEARSDMLAAASCLLYTSPSPRD
;
A
#
# COMPACT_ATOMS: atom_id res chain seq x y z
N VAL A 1 -12.61 7.34 8.12
CA VAL A 1 -12.52 5.87 8.20
C VAL A 1 -11.13 5.50 8.71
N ILE A 2 -11.07 4.53 9.65
CA ILE A 2 -9.81 3.95 10.10
C ILE A 2 -9.66 2.59 9.41
N ALA A 3 -8.64 2.46 8.57
CA ALA A 3 -8.25 1.23 7.90
C ALA A 3 -7.11 0.57 8.69
N PHE A 4 -7.38 -0.56 9.31
CA PHE A 4 -6.47 -1.28 10.19
C PHE A 4 -6.27 -2.71 9.72
N GLY A 5 -5.04 -3.10 9.41
CA GLY A 5 -4.71 -4.48 9.02
C GLY A 5 -3.66 -4.55 7.91
N GLY A 6 -3.58 -5.68 7.23
CA GLY A 6 -2.72 -5.86 6.04
C GLY A 6 -3.29 -5.15 4.80
N GLY A 7 -2.59 -5.26 3.67
CA GLY A 7 -2.95 -4.57 2.43
C GLY A 7 -4.41 -4.70 2.02
N SER A 8 -4.98 -5.92 2.07
CA SER A 8 -6.39 -6.13 1.73
C SER A 8 -7.36 -5.38 2.65
N ALA A 9 -7.05 -5.30 3.96
CA ALA A 9 -7.88 -4.56 4.90
C ALA A 9 -7.77 -3.04 4.68
N LEU A 10 -6.57 -2.55 4.34
CA LEU A 10 -6.36 -1.15 3.98
C LEU A 10 -7.13 -0.81 2.70
N ASP A 11 -7.07 -1.66 1.69
CA ASP A 11 -7.78 -1.48 0.43
C ASP A 11 -9.29 -1.43 0.62
N VAL A 12 -9.85 -2.36 1.40
CA VAL A 12 -11.28 -2.34 1.75
C VAL A 12 -11.63 -1.08 2.54
N GLY A 13 -10.80 -0.67 3.50
CA GLY A 13 -11.00 0.57 4.26
C GLY A 13 -11.04 1.81 3.38
N LYS A 14 -10.15 1.91 2.38
CA LYS A 14 -10.17 2.96 1.36
C LYS A 14 -11.44 2.90 0.52
N GLY A 15 -11.82 1.70 0.05
CA GLY A 15 -13.06 1.49 -0.71
C GLY A 15 -14.29 1.94 0.07
N ILE A 16 -14.38 1.62 1.37
CA ILE A 16 -15.46 2.08 2.25
C ILE A 16 -15.47 3.60 2.37
N ALA A 17 -14.31 4.22 2.65
CA ALA A 17 -14.19 5.67 2.76
C ALA A 17 -14.63 6.40 1.49
N PHE A 18 -14.31 5.83 0.35
CA PHE A 18 -14.71 6.32 -0.95
C PHE A 18 -16.21 6.18 -1.17
N MET A 19 -16.76 4.98 -0.93
CA MET A 19 -18.14 4.64 -1.27
C MET A 19 -19.18 5.21 -0.32
N CYS A 20 -18.83 5.61 0.90
CA CYS A 20 -19.79 6.12 1.90
C CYS A 20 -20.71 7.25 1.40
N GLY A 21 -20.26 8.04 0.44
CA GLY A 21 -21.03 9.15 -0.09
C GLY A 21 -21.34 9.04 -1.59
N GLN A 22 -20.91 7.97 -2.26
CA GLN A 22 -21.18 7.79 -3.68
C GLN A 22 -22.58 7.22 -3.94
N THR A 23 -23.14 7.56 -5.10
CA THR A 23 -24.47 7.08 -5.52
C THR A 23 -24.42 6.03 -6.62
N ARG A 24 -23.25 5.83 -7.21
CA ARG A 24 -22.98 4.82 -8.25
C ARG A 24 -22.46 3.54 -7.62
N PRO A 25 -22.63 2.37 -8.24
CA PRO A 25 -22.02 1.13 -7.80
C PRO A 25 -20.47 1.22 -7.89
N LEU A 26 -19.78 0.44 -7.04
CA LEU A 26 -18.31 0.45 -6.94
C LEU A 26 -17.61 0.26 -8.29
N TRP A 27 -18.10 -0.64 -9.12
CA TRP A 27 -17.48 -0.99 -10.39
C TRP A 27 -17.57 0.08 -11.47
N ASP A 28 -18.43 1.10 -11.29
CA ASP A 28 -18.47 2.28 -12.15
C ASP A 28 -17.19 3.15 -12.00
N PHE A 29 -16.40 2.90 -10.97
CA PHE A 29 -15.16 3.61 -10.66
C PHE A 29 -13.92 2.73 -10.89
N GLU A 30 -14.04 1.61 -11.60
CA GLU A 30 -12.91 0.79 -12.00
C GLU A 30 -11.89 1.66 -12.73
N ASP A 31 -10.59 1.39 -12.49
CA ASP A 31 -9.48 2.14 -13.05
C ASP A 31 -9.36 1.91 -14.57
N ILE A 32 -10.30 2.51 -15.30
CA ILE A 32 -10.40 2.49 -16.76
C ILE A 32 -10.54 3.92 -17.24
N GLY A 33 -9.51 4.45 -17.87
CA GLY A 33 -9.49 5.82 -18.36
C GLY A 33 -9.87 6.83 -17.26
N ASP A 34 -10.88 7.65 -17.54
CA ASP A 34 -11.30 8.73 -16.65
C ASP A 34 -12.47 8.36 -15.70
N TYR A 35 -12.72 7.06 -15.45
CA TYR A 35 -13.86 6.66 -14.60
C TYR A 35 -13.78 7.18 -13.17
N TRP A 36 -12.57 7.39 -12.63
CA TRP A 36 -12.37 8.00 -11.33
C TRP A 36 -13.00 9.41 -11.20
N LYS A 37 -13.10 10.16 -12.31
CA LYS A 37 -13.74 11.49 -12.36
C LYS A 37 -15.24 11.47 -12.15
N ARG A 38 -15.88 10.31 -12.16
CA ARG A 38 -17.32 10.14 -11.89
C ARG A 38 -17.66 10.29 -10.40
N ALA A 39 -16.64 10.27 -9.54
CA ALA A 39 -16.83 10.35 -8.10
C ALA A 39 -17.18 11.77 -7.64
N ASP A 40 -18.06 11.86 -6.65
CA ASP A 40 -18.25 13.09 -5.88
C ASP A 40 -17.15 13.20 -4.83
N GLU A 41 -16.11 13.94 -5.15
CA GLU A 41 -14.93 14.11 -4.29
C GLU A 41 -15.25 14.74 -2.93
N SER A 42 -16.30 15.56 -2.85
CA SER A 42 -16.69 16.23 -1.62
C SER A 42 -17.22 15.27 -0.55
N LYS A 43 -17.62 14.08 -0.98
CA LYS A 43 -18.22 13.05 -0.12
C LYS A 43 -17.26 11.92 0.25
N ILE A 44 -16.02 11.98 -0.22
CA ILE A 44 -15.00 10.99 0.15
C ILE A 44 -14.52 11.28 1.58
N SER A 45 -14.67 10.30 2.46
CA SER A 45 -14.25 10.44 3.86
C SER A 45 -12.74 10.40 4.00
N PRO A 46 -12.12 11.17 4.93
CA PRO A 46 -10.70 11.05 5.24
C PRO A 46 -10.36 9.66 5.77
N ILE A 47 -9.14 9.22 5.48
CA ILE A 47 -8.64 7.87 5.78
C ILE A 47 -7.46 7.98 6.74
N ILE A 48 -7.49 7.17 7.80
CA ILE A 48 -6.34 6.88 8.67
C ILE A 48 -5.93 5.44 8.38
N ALA A 49 -4.72 5.21 7.91
CA ALA A 49 -4.20 3.88 7.61
C ALA A 49 -3.23 3.40 8.69
N ILE A 50 -3.42 2.18 9.16
CA ILE A 50 -2.61 1.53 10.20
C ILE A 50 -2.25 0.13 9.70
N PRO A 51 -1.13 -0.04 8.96
CA PRO A 51 -0.73 -1.34 8.45
C PRO A 51 -0.25 -2.27 9.57
N THR A 52 -0.60 -3.55 9.45
CA THR A 52 -0.10 -4.61 10.33
C THR A 52 0.84 -5.57 9.60
N THR A 53 1.14 -5.30 8.33
CA THR A 53 2.12 -6.03 7.50
C THR A 53 3.06 -5.05 6.83
N ALA A 54 4.31 -5.43 6.67
CA ALA A 54 5.32 -4.63 5.97
C ALA A 54 5.55 -5.23 4.56
N GLY A 55 4.75 -4.84 3.59
CA GLY A 55 4.81 -5.42 2.24
C GLY A 55 4.18 -4.56 1.17
N THR A 56 2.86 -4.52 1.12
CA THR A 56 2.11 -3.91 0.00
C THR A 56 2.26 -2.39 -0.11
N GLY A 57 2.59 -1.68 0.97
CA GLY A 57 2.63 -0.21 1.00
C GLY A 57 1.29 0.46 0.67
N SER A 58 0.17 -0.26 0.80
CA SER A 58 -1.15 0.28 0.50
C SER A 58 -1.47 1.57 1.26
N GLU A 59 -0.85 1.78 2.41
CA GLU A 59 -0.96 2.99 3.23
C GLU A 59 -0.46 4.27 2.54
N THR A 60 0.36 4.14 1.51
CA THR A 60 0.88 5.26 0.71
C THR A 60 0.36 5.28 -0.72
N GLY A 61 -0.62 4.41 -1.05
CA GLY A 61 -1.15 4.26 -2.39
C GLY A 61 -2.52 4.90 -2.62
N ARG A 62 -2.77 5.28 -3.87
CA ARG A 62 -4.02 5.89 -4.36
C ARG A 62 -4.99 4.88 -4.98
N ALA A 63 -4.74 3.60 -4.80
CA ALA A 63 -5.54 2.52 -5.34
C ALA A 63 -6.13 1.64 -4.24
N SER A 64 -7.22 0.98 -4.54
CA SER A 64 -7.85 -0.08 -3.76
C SER A 64 -8.05 -1.29 -4.66
N VAL A 65 -7.45 -2.42 -4.31
CA VAL A 65 -7.50 -3.65 -5.10
C VAL A 65 -8.51 -4.60 -4.47
N ILE A 66 -9.65 -4.80 -5.13
CA ILE A 66 -10.79 -5.57 -4.63
C ILE A 66 -11.11 -6.72 -5.58
N VAL A 67 -11.41 -7.89 -5.05
CA VAL A 67 -11.89 -9.03 -5.84
C VAL A 67 -13.36 -8.80 -6.19
N ASN A 68 -13.68 -8.85 -7.48
CA ASN A 68 -15.06 -8.96 -7.91
C ASN A 68 -15.50 -10.43 -7.76
N GLU A 69 -16.40 -10.70 -6.83
CA GLU A 69 -16.85 -12.07 -6.50
C GLU A 69 -17.58 -12.75 -7.66
N GLU A 70 -18.27 -11.99 -8.50
CA GLU A 70 -18.99 -12.56 -9.66
C GLU A 70 -18.04 -13.12 -10.72
N THR A 71 -16.89 -12.47 -10.90
CA THR A 71 -15.90 -12.85 -11.92
C THR A 71 -14.67 -13.55 -11.37
N GLY A 72 -14.45 -13.48 -10.05
CA GLY A 72 -13.23 -13.96 -9.39
C GLY A 72 -11.99 -13.13 -9.72
N ILE A 73 -12.12 -11.98 -10.40
CA ILE A 73 -11.01 -11.16 -10.89
C ILE A 73 -10.75 -10.02 -9.91
N LYS A 74 -9.47 -9.78 -9.60
CA LYS A 74 -9.04 -8.57 -8.89
C LYS A 74 -9.18 -7.36 -9.80
N LYS A 75 -9.89 -6.35 -9.33
CA LYS A 75 -10.07 -5.07 -10.00
C LYS A 75 -9.49 -3.95 -9.17
N ILE A 76 -9.05 -2.91 -9.84
CA ILE A 76 -8.48 -1.73 -9.21
C ILE A 76 -9.51 -0.61 -9.28
N ILE A 77 -9.73 0.03 -8.14
CA ILE A 77 -10.43 1.31 -8.05
C ILE A 77 -9.37 2.35 -7.73
N PHE A 78 -9.26 3.36 -8.54
CA PHE A 78 -8.29 4.44 -8.37
C PHE A 78 -8.99 5.77 -8.07
N HIS A 79 -8.44 6.53 -7.13
CA HIS A 79 -8.81 7.93 -6.94
C HIS A 79 -7.72 8.67 -6.16
N PRO A 80 -7.37 9.94 -6.50
CA PRO A 80 -6.37 10.70 -5.77
C PRO A 80 -6.61 10.77 -4.25
N LYS A 81 -7.88 10.85 -3.83
CA LYS A 81 -8.28 10.88 -2.41
C LYS A 81 -8.27 9.53 -1.70
N PHE A 82 -7.84 8.45 -2.35
CA PHE A 82 -7.50 7.21 -1.65
C PHE A 82 -6.21 7.30 -0.85
N MET A 83 -5.37 8.31 -1.15
CA MET A 83 -4.19 8.58 -0.32
C MET A 83 -4.65 8.85 1.12
N PRO A 84 -4.23 8.03 2.10
CA PRO A 84 -4.58 8.27 3.50
C PRO A 84 -4.11 9.64 3.99
N THR A 85 -4.96 10.30 4.76
CA THR A 85 -4.64 11.59 5.38
C THR A 85 -3.60 11.45 6.49
N ILE A 86 -3.64 10.32 7.19
CA ILE A 86 -2.72 9.95 8.27
C ILE A 86 -2.31 8.50 8.09
N VAL A 87 -1.02 8.24 8.24
CA VAL A 87 -0.47 6.88 8.29
C VAL A 87 0.20 6.68 9.64
N ILE A 88 -0.13 5.59 10.32
CA ILE A 88 0.48 5.22 11.61
C ILE A 88 1.26 3.93 11.40
N LEU A 89 2.58 4.03 11.42
CA LEU A 89 3.50 2.91 11.29
C LEU A 89 3.98 2.48 12.69
N ASP A 90 3.24 1.55 13.31
CA ASP A 90 3.60 1.02 14.62
C ASP A 90 4.21 -0.39 14.46
N PRO A 91 5.53 -0.57 14.70
CA PRO A 91 6.18 -1.86 14.57
C PRO A 91 5.66 -2.92 15.56
N VAL A 92 5.06 -2.51 16.68
CA VAL A 92 4.47 -3.42 17.67
C VAL A 92 3.35 -4.25 17.02
N LEU A 93 2.60 -3.68 16.08
CA LEU A 93 1.51 -4.36 15.38
C LEU A 93 1.99 -5.47 14.43
N THR A 94 3.28 -5.58 14.20
CA THR A 94 3.88 -6.58 13.29
C THR A 94 4.66 -7.69 14.01
N ILE A 95 4.86 -7.60 15.33
CA ILE A 95 5.75 -8.52 16.07
C ILE A 95 5.26 -9.97 16.09
N ASP A 96 3.95 -10.17 16.01
CA ASP A 96 3.34 -11.51 16.04
C ASP A 96 3.11 -12.10 14.63
N LEU A 97 3.57 -11.41 13.58
CA LEU A 97 3.52 -11.96 12.23
C LEU A 97 4.37 -13.23 12.16
N PRO A 98 3.81 -14.34 11.66
CA PRO A 98 4.57 -15.56 11.43
C PRO A 98 5.79 -15.30 10.52
N PRO A 99 6.93 -15.99 10.74
CA PRO A 99 8.14 -15.79 9.92
C PRO A 99 7.88 -15.94 8.42
N ARG A 100 7.04 -16.91 8.02
CA ARG A 100 6.67 -17.11 6.60
C ARG A 100 5.98 -15.88 6.01
N ILE A 101 5.08 -15.25 6.76
CA ILE A 101 4.38 -14.03 6.30
C ILE A 101 5.36 -12.86 6.30
N THR A 102 6.20 -12.72 7.33
CA THR A 102 7.27 -11.70 7.37
C THR A 102 8.17 -11.77 6.13
N ALA A 103 8.60 -12.98 5.75
CA ALA A 103 9.43 -13.17 4.56
C ALA A 103 8.67 -12.83 3.26
N ALA A 104 7.44 -13.33 3.11
CA ALA A 104 6.64 -13.10 1.91
C ALA A 104 6.35 -11.60 1.70
N THR A 105 5.89 -10.91 2.74
CA THR A 105 5.60 -9.48 2.65
C THR A 105 6.88 -8.65 2.48
N GLY A 106 7.97 -9.02 3.13
CA GLY A 106 9.26 -8.33 2.96
C GLY A 106 9.84 -8.49 1.55
N MET A 107 9.67 -9.65 0.93
CA MET A 107 10.05 -9.85 -0.49
C MET A 107 9.13 -9.10 -1.44
N ASP A 108 7.85 -8.97 -1.11
CA ASP A 108 6.89 -8.14 -1.84
C ASP A 108 7.34 -6.66 -1.82
N ALA A 109 7.69 -6.14 -0.63
CA ALA A 109 8.26 -4.80 -0.50
C ALA A 109 9.55 -4.62 -1.32
N LEU A 110 10.42 -5.65 -1.37
CA LEU A 110 11.63 -5.61 -2.19
C LEU A 110 11.31 -5.54 -3.68
N ALA A 111 10.39 -6.40 -4.13
CA ALA A 111 9.98 -6.42 -5.54
C ALA A 111 9.42 -5.07 -5.99
N HIS A 112 8.56 -4.47 -5.20
CA HIS A 112 7.98 -3.17 -5.50
C HIS A 112 9.01 -2.03 -5.50
N ASN A 113 9.94 -1.98 -4.53
CA ASN A 113 11.01 -0.98 -4.54
C ASN A 113 11.92 -1.15 -5.76
N LEU A 114 12.22 -2.41 -6.14
CA LEU A 114 13.00 -2.69 -7.34
C LEU A 114 12.26 -2.29 -8.63
N GLU A 115 10.96 -2.58 -8.70
CA GLU A 115 10.09 -2.17 -9.81
C GLU A 115 10.07 -0.64 -9.96
N ALA A 116 9.89 0.07 -8.85
CA ALA A 116 9.93 1.53 -8.83
C ALA A 116 11.28 2.08 -9.33
N PHE A 117 12.38 1.51 -8.88
CA PHE A 117 13.72 1.89 -9.33
C PHE A 117 13.98 1.60 -10.83
N CYS A 118 13.40 0.52 -11.34
CA CYS A 118 13.52 0.14 -12.76
C CYS A 118 12.48 0.80 -13.67
N ALA A 119 11.57 1.61 -13.12
CA ALA A 119 10.54 2.28 -13.92
C ALA A 119 11.16 3.25 -14.94
N PRO A 120 10.61 3.33 -16.16
CA PRO A 120 11.15 4.22 -17.18
C PRO A 120 10.95 5.69 -16.78
N GLY A 121 11.94 6.53 -17.11
CA GLY A 121 11.89 7.96 -16.85
C GLY A 121 13.01 8.46 -15.96
N PHE A 122 13.08 9.77 -15.75
CA PHE A 122 14.06 10.43 -14.89
C PHE A 122 13.38 10.92 -13.62
N HIS A 123 13.47 10.14 -12.57
CA HIS A 123 12.82 10.41 -11.28
C HIS A 123 13.80 10.28 -10.08
N PRO A 124 14.84 11.13 -9.99
CA PRO A 124 15.93 10.93 -9.02
C PRO A 124 15.47 10.91 -7.55
N MET A 125 14.38 11.60 -7.20
CA MET A 125 13.82 11.51 -5.85
C MET A 125 13.17 10.14 -5.61
N ALA A 126 12.41 9.65 -6.58
CA ALA A 126 11.78 8.34 -6.53
C ALA A 126 12.84 7.23 -6.46
N ASP A 127 13.87 7.32 -7.31
CA ASP A 127 15.00 6.39 -7.32
C ASP A 127 15.72 6.36 -5.95
N GLY A 128 15.95 7.54 -5.36
CA GLY A 128 16.58 7.65 -4.05
C GLY A 128 15.76 6.98 -2.94
N ILE A 129 14.44 7.16 -2.94
CA ILE A 129 13.52 6.54 -1.97
C ILE A 129 13.50 5.01 -2.17
N ALA A 130 13.41 4.54 -3.42
CA ALA A 130 13.41 3.12 -3.74
C ALA A 130 14.72 2.42 -3.31
N ILE A 131 15.88 3.07 -3.55
CA ILE A 131 17.19 2.57 -3.09
C ILE A 131 17.22 2.47 -1.57
N GLU A 132 16.72 3.48 -0.86
CA GLU A 132 16.67 3.44 0.61
C GLU A 132 15.74 2.32 1.10
N GLY A 133 14.58 2.13 0.48
CA GLY A 133 13.69 1.00 0.78
C GLY A 133 14.41 -0.35 0.61
N MET A 134 15.11 -0.56 -0.50
CA MET A 134 15.89 -1.79 -0.73
C MET A 134 17.02 -1.96 0.28
N ARG A 135 17.69 -0.86 0.69
CA ARG A 135 18.74 -0.87 1.72
C ARG A 135 18.21 -1.32 3.08
N LEU A 136 17.07 -0.78 3.50
CA LEU A 136 16.41 -1.16 4.75
C LEU A 136 16.02 -2.64 4.74
N ILE A 137 15.42 -3.13 3.65
CA ILE A 137 15.04 -4.53 3.50
C ILE A 137 16.26 -5.45 3.59
N LYS A 138 17.33 -5.13 2.86
CA LYS A 138 18.58 -5.89 2.88
C LYS A 138 19.14 -6.04 4.30
N ASN A 139 19.07 -4.97 5.08
CA ASN A 139 19.65 -4.95 6.42
C ASN A 139 18.78 -5.67 7.45
N SER A 140 17.45 -5.56 7.32
CA SER A 140 16.51 -5.87 8.41
C SER A 140 15.62 -7.08 8.17
N LEU A 141 15.35 -7.48 6.92
CA LEU A 141 14.43 -8.60 6.64
C LEU A 141 14.87 -9.91 7.28
N SER A 142 16.17 -10.27 7.18
CA SER A 142 16.70 -11.50 7.78
C SER A 142 16.56 -11.49 9.31
N THR A 143 16.77 -10.34 9.93
CA THR A 143 16.60 -10.17 11.38
C THR A 143 15.11 -10.26 11.78
N ALA A 144 14.23 -9.56 11.08
CA ALA A 144 12.79 -9.62 11.32
C ALA A 144 12.22 -11.04 11.14
N PHE A 145 12.76 -11.81 10.18
CA PHE A 145 12.38 -13.20 9.95
C PHE A 145 12.82 -14.13 11.08
N LYS A 146 14.10 -14.02 11.54
CA LYS A 146 14.69 -14.89 12.56
C LYS A 146 14.24 -14.53 13.98
N ASN A 147 14.04 -13.25 14.22
CA ASN A 147 13.62 -12.67 15.51
C ASN A 147 12.51 -11.66 15.29
N GLY A 148 11.28 -12.16 15.19
CA GLY A 148 10.09 -11.35 14.95
C GLY A 148 9.82 -10.27 16.01
N LYS A 149 10.43 -10.37 17.19
CA LYS A 149 10.29 -9.40 18.29
C LYS A 149 11.32 -8.25 18.23
N ASN A 150 12.21 -8.25 17.26
CA ASN A 150 13.15 -7.14 17.07
C ASN A 150 12.41 -5.94 16.47
N LEU A 151 12.06 -4.97 17.33
CA LEU A 151 11.29 -3.79 16.94
C LEU A 151 12.00 -2.89 15.94
N GLU A 152 13.33 -2.77 16.03
CA GLU A 152 14.10 -1.99 15.07
C GLU A 152 13.99 -2.58 13.66
N ALA A 153 14.20 -3.90 13.51
CA ALA A 153 14.04 -4.57 12.23
C ALA A 153 12.57 -4.49 11.71
N ARG A 154 11.59 -4.57 12.60
CA ARG A 154 10.17 -4.38 12.22
C ARG A 154 9.88 -2.96 11.75
N SER A 155 10.45 -1.96 12.42
CA SER A 155 10.35 -0.54 12.05
C SER A 155 10.94 -0.28 10.67
N ASP A 156 12.15 -0.79 10.42
CA ASP A 156 12.82 -0.68 9.13
C ASP A 156 11.98 -1.31 8.01
N MET A 157 11.38 -2.47 8.26
CA MET A 157 10.55 -3.14 7.27
C MET A 157 9.27 -2.37 6.96
N LEU A 158 8.60 -1.75 7.96
CA LEU A 158 7.46 -0.87 7.73
C LEU A 158 7.84 0.37 6.92
N ALA A 159 8.94 1.02 7.30
CA ALA A 159 9.45 2.17 6.55
C ALA A 159 9.75 1.80 5.09
N ALA A 160 10.43 0.66 4.88
CA ALA A 160 10.75 0.18 3.54
C ALA A 160 9.52 -0.14 2.69
N ALA A 161 8.47 -0.72 3.29
CA ALA A 161 7.21 -0.97 2.61
C ALA A 161 6.52 0.34 2.20
N SER A 162 6.59 1.36 3.03
CA SER A 162 6.00 2.67 2.72
C SER A 162 6.79 3.47 1.68
N CYS A 163 8.08 3.16 1.44
CA CYS A 163 8.88 3.79 0.39
C CYS A 163 8.39 3.47 -1.02
N LEU A 164 7.80 2.31 -1.24
CA LEU A 164 7.53 1.75 -2.57
C LEU A 164 6.52 2.53 -3.40
N LEU A 165 5.46 3.06 -2.81
CA LEU A 165 4.38 3.71 -3.56
C LEU A 165 4.57 5.21 -3.78
N TYR A 166 5.48 5.83 -3.07
CA TYR A 166 5.93 7.20 -3.40
C TYR A 166 6.71 7.23 -4.71
N THR A 167 7.19 6.08 -5.17
CA THR A 167 8.20 5.97 -6.22
C THR A 167 7.71 5.25 -7.45
N SER A 168 6.62 4.46 -7.37
CA SER A 168 6.08 3.78 -8.54
C SER A 168 5.27 4.77 -9.38
N PRO A 169 5.80 5.25 -10.53
CA PRO A 169 4.93 5.87 -11.51
C PRO A 169 3.93 4.79 -11.93
N SER A 170 2.65 5.08 -11.74
CA SER A 170 1.63 4.22 -12.33
C SER A 170 1.92 4.13 -13.83
N PRO A 171 1.89 2.93 -14.45
CA PRO A 171 1.97 2.82 -15.91
C PRO A 171 0.90 3.64 -16.64
N ARG A 172 0.08 4.35 -15.90
CA ARG A 172 -1.08 5.12 -16.34
C ARG A 172 -0.94 6.64 -16.11
N ASP A 173 0.15 7.09 -15.50
CA ASP A 173 0.52 8.51 -15.38
C ASP A 173 1.28 8.98 -16.68
#